data_5b62aaa4dc22f69212a45fb99a62805b
#
_entry.id   5b62aaa4dc22f69212a45fb99a62805b
#
_cell.length_a   1.000
_cell.length_b   1.000
_cell.length_c   1.000
_cell.angle_alpha   90.00
_cell.angle_beta   90.00
_cell.angle_gamma   90.00
#
_symmetry.space_group_name_H-M   'P 1'
#
loop_
_entity.id
_entity.type
_entity.pdbx_description
1 polymer ?
#
loop_
_entity_poly.entity_id
_entity_poly.type
_entity_poly.pdbx_seq_one_letter_code
_entity_poly.pdbx_strand_id
1 'polypeptide(L)'
;MTAIHPIADIFPPMSAEEYAALVQDIRERGLLEPVWLYDGQVLDGRHRSRACQELGIEPETREYTGDDPLGFVVSLNLKRRHLSESQRAMVAARVANLKQGRPDKSANWPVSAPAVSQPQAAQMLNVSERSVRRAEKIEREAIPEVTQAVERGQVSLHAAVQIAELPEEVQEEIIEEVQQGAKRRFSDYSAVAA
;
A
#
# COMPACT_ATOMS: atom_id res chain seq x y z
N MET A 1 14.95 13.28 10.16
CA MET A 1 13.89 12.62 9.33
C MET A 1 12.54 12.90 9.96
N THR A 2 11.60 13.48 9.22
CA THR A 2 10.21 13.61 9.67
C THR A 2 9.58 12.23 9.67
N ALA A 3 8.93 11.82 10.77
CA ALA A 3 8.26 10.53 10.88
C ALA A 3 7.15 10.40 9.83
N ILE A 4 6.88 9.19 9.39
CA ILE A 4 5.79 8.90 8.44
C ILE A 4 4.54 8.56 9.24
N HIS A 5 3.43 9.22 8.94
CA HIS A 5 2.16 8.91 9.57
C HIS A 5 1.63 7.55 9.06
N PRO A 6 1.05 6.69 9.91
CA PRO A 6 0.58 5.35 9.50
C PRO A 6 -0.38 5.35 8.31
N ILE A 7 -1.20 6.39 8.15
CA ILE A 7 -2.07 6.56 6.98
C ILE A 7 -1.29 6.66 5.66
N ALA A 8 -0.07 7.21 5.69
CA ALA A 8 0.76 7.31 4.48
C ALA A 8 1.28 5.95 4.00
N ASP A 9 1.31 4.94 4.87
CA ASP A 9 1.81 3.59 4.57
C ASP A 9 0.75 2.60 4.07
N ILE A 10 -0.53 2.97 4.06
CA ILE A 10 -1.59 2.07 3.56
C ILE A 10 -1.49 1.79 2.06
N PHE A 11 -0.89 2.71 1.29
CA PHE A 11 -0.69 2.54 -0.15
C PHE A 11 0.61 1.79 -0.46
N PRO A 12 0.62 0.99 -1.55
CA PRO A 12 1.82 0.29 -1.96
C PRO A 12 2.98 1.27 -2.25
N PRO A 13 4.23 0.87 -2.00
CA PRO A 13 5.39 1.68 -2.37
C PRO A 13 5.50 1.80 -3.89
N MET A 14 6.24 2.82 -4.35
CA MET A 14 6.69 2.92 -5.74
C MET A 14 7.65 1.78 -6.08
N SER A 15 7.68 1.36 -7.34
CA SER A 15 8.75 0.50 -7.83
C SER A 15 10.11 1.23 -7.78
N ALA A 16 11.20 0.50 -7.91
CA ALA A 16 12.53 1.10 -7.93
C ALA A 16 12.69 2.07 -9.12
N GLU A 17 12.13 1.71 -10.28
CA GLU A 17 12.16 2.51 -11.49
C GLU A 17 11.35 3.80 -11.34
N GLU A 18 10.12 3.70 -10.80
CA GLU A 18 9.28 4.86 -10.52
C GLU A 18 9.93 5.81 -9.52
N TYR A 19 10.57 5.25 -8.48
CA TYR A 19 11.27 6.05 -7.48
C TYR A 19 12.50 6.74 -8.07
N ALA A 20 13.30 6.04 -8.88
CA ALA A 20 14.45 6.64 -9.57
C ALA A 20 14.03 7.78 -10.50
N ALA A 21 12.93 7.59 -11.25
CA ALA A 21 12.36 8.64 -12.09
C ALA A 21 11.89 9.85 -11.27
N LEU A 22 11.27 9.64 -10.11
CA LEU A 22 10.88 10.72 -9.19
C LEU A 22 12.10 11.49 -8.67
N VAL A 23 13.17 10.79 -8.26
CA VAL A 23 14.43 11.43 -7.80
C VAL A 23 15.03 12.29 -8.90
N GLN A 24 15.06 11.78 -10.14
CA GLN A 24 15.58 12.52 -11.29
C GLN A 24 14.72 13.76 -11.60
N ASP A 25 13.40 13.63 -11.58
CA ASP A 25 12.48 14.75 -11.82
C ASP A 25 12.65 15.86 -10.77
N ILE A 26 12.76 15.50 -9.49
CA ILE A 26 13.00 16.47 -8.40
C ILE A 26 14.38 17.12 -8.56
N ARG A 27 15.40 16.39 -9.00
CA ARG A 27 16.74 16.95 -9.26
C ARG A 27 16.72 18.01 -10.36
N GLU A 28 15.95 17.78 -11.42
CA GLU A 28 15.90 18.66 -12.59
C GLU A 28 14.97 19.86 -12.43
N ARG A 29 13.83 19.66 -11.77
CA ARG A 29 12.74 20.65 -11.72
C ARG A 29 12.45 21.18 -10.33
N GLY A 30 13.06 20.61 -9.30
CA GLY A 30 12.69 20.84 -7.92
C GLY A 30 11.41 20.11 -7.51
N LEU A 31 11.00 20.32 -6.28
CA LEU A 31 9.76 19.74 -5.74
C LEU A 31 8.56 20.56 -6.23
N LEU A 32 7.75 20.00 -7.15
CA LEU A 32 6.58 20.69 -7.74
C LEU A 32 5.33 20.66 -6.84
N GLU A 33 5.17 19.58 -6.06
CA GLU A 33 4.06 19.44 -5.12
C GLU A 33 4.57 19.27 -3.68
N PRO A 34 4.04 19.99 -2.71
CA PRO A 34 4.53 19.95 -1.34
C PRO A 34 4.30 18.58 -0.70
N VAL A 35 5.04 18.31 0.36
CA VAL A 35 4.80 17.19 1.27
C VAL A 35 3.75 17.63 2.29
N TRP A 36 2.68 16.84 2.44
CA TRP A 36 1.64 17.13 3.42
C TRP A 36 2.00 16.52 4.78
N LEU A 37 1.87 17.34 5.82
CA LEU A 37 2.08 16.95 7.20
C LEU A 37 0.75 16.91 7.96
N TYR A 38 0.69 16.07 8.98
CA TYR A 38 -0.37 16.02 9.97
C TYR A 38 0.23 15.63 11.31
N ASP A 39 -0.03 16.40 12.34
CA ASP A 39 0.60 16.24 13.66
C ASP A 39 2.15 16.12 13.59
N GLY A 40 2.79 16.90 12.72
CA GLY A 40 4.23 16.91 12.53
C GLY A 40 4.79 15.66 11.81
N GLN A 41 3.93 14.79 11.28
CA GLN A 41 4.31 13.58 10.54
C GLN A 41 3.91 13.68 9.07
N VAL A 42 4.65 13.00 8.19
CA VAL A 42 4.34 12.97 6.75
C VAL A 42 3.04 12.21 6.51
N LEU A 43 1.99 12.93 6.10
CA LEU A 43 0.68 12.40 5.77
C LEU A 43 0.57 11.96 4.31
N ASP A 44 1.08 12.76 3.36
CA ASP A 44 1.20 12.40 1.94
C ASP A 44 2.51 12.92 1.36
N GLY A 45 3.07 12.17 0.41
CA GLY A 45 4.34 12.51 -0.24
C GLY A 45 5.57 11.87 0.40
N ARG A 46 5.44 10.71 1.06
CA ARG A 46 6.58 10.00 1.68
C ARG A 46 7.75 9.74 0.74
N HIS A 47 7.47 9.41 -0.54
CA HIS A 47 8.52 9.20 -1.54
C HIS A 47 9.18 10.52 -1.95
N ARG A 48 8.41 11.62 -2.05
CA ARG A 48 8.93 12.96 -2.30
C ARG A 48 9.83 13.43 -1.15
N SER A 49 9.38 13.24 0.08
CA SER A 49 10.15 13.57 1.28
C SER A 49 11.48 12.80 1.31
N ARG A 50 11.45 11.49 1.02
CA ARG A 50 12.65 10.66 0.92
C ARG A 50 13.59 11.11 -0.21
N ALA A 51 13.05 11.39 -1.38
CA ALA A 51 13.83 11.85 -2.54
C ALA A 51 14.50 13.20 -2.28
N CYS A 52 13.78 14.15 -1.67
CA CYS A 52 14.36 15.43 -1.26
C CYS A 52 15.52 15.25 -0.27
N GLN A 53 15.35 14.37 0.71
CA GLN A 53 16.41 14.05 1.67
C GLN A 53 17.66 13.45 0.98
N GLU A 54 17.46 12.51 0.04
CA GLU A 54 18.54 11.90 -0.72
C GLU A 54 19.31 12.93 -1.57
N LEU A 55 18.59 13.93 -2.07
CA LEU A 55 19.17 15.04 -2.84
C LEU A 55 19.72 16.18 -1.99
N GLY A 56 19.56 16.14 -0.66
CA GLY A 56 19.96 17.25 0.22
C GLY A 56 19.09 18.51 0.06
N ILE A 57 17.86 18.36 -0.43
CA ILE A 57 16.89 19.44 -0.66
C ILE A 57 15.89 19.45 0.51
N GLU A 58 15.62 20.61 1.09
CA GLU A 58 14.55 20.77 2.07
C GLU A 58 13.21 20.79 1.33
N PRO A 59 12.27 19.84 1.61
CA PRO A 59 11.01 19.80 0.92
C PRO A 59 10.08 20.93 1.36
N GLU A 60 9.38 21.58 0.43
CA GLU A 60 8.22 22.40 0.78
C GLU A 60 7.19 21.52 1.47
N THR A 61 6.70 21.96 2.64
CA THR A 61 5.71 21.25 3.43
C THR A 61 4.44 22.08 3.61
N ARG A 62 3.30 21.40 3.75
CA ARG A 62 2.02 22.00 4.10
C ARG A 62 1.35 21.19 5.21
N GLU A 63 0.83 21.88 6.21
CA GLU A 63 0.08 21.24 7.28
C GLU A 63 -1.36 20.97 6.83
N TYR A 64 -1.84 19.74 7.03
CA TYR A 64 -3.24 19.39 6.87
C TYR A 64 -3.98 19.72 8.17
N THR A 65 -4.94 20.62 8.09
CA THR A 65 -5.71 21.11 9.24
C THR A 65 -7.15 20.61 9.27
N GLY A 66 -7.52 19.73 8.35
CA GLY A 66 -8.86 19.12 8.32
C GLY A 66 -9.01 17.99 9.35
N ASP A 67 -10.24 17.55 9.52
CA ASP A 67 -10.66 16.52 10.49
C ASP A 67 -10.77 15.10 9.90
N ASP A 68 -10.54 14.94 8.58
CA ASP A 68 -10.52 13.64 7.90
C ASP A 68 -9.21 13.41 7.13
N PRO A 69 -8.08 13.14 7.83
CA PRO A 69 -6.79 12.88 7.17
C PRO A 69 -6.80 11.61 6.32
N LEU A 70 -7.61 10.60 6.68
CA LEU A 70 -7.71 9.36 5.91
C LEU A 70 -8.40 9.61 4.56
N GLY A 71 -9.58 10.25 4.57
CA GLY A 71 -10.29 10.60 3.33
C GLY A 71 -9.46 11.50 2.42
N PHE A 72 -8.70 12.43 3.00
CA PHE A 72 -7.77 13.28 2.26
C PHE A 72 -6.71 12.44 1.51
N VAL A 73 -5.99 11.55 2.21
CA VAL A 73 -4.94 10.71 1.61
C VAL A 73 -5.52 9.75 0.56
N VAL A 74 -6.67 9.12 0.87
CA VAL A 74 -7.35 8.22 -0.08
C VAL A 74 -7.73 8.98 -1.36
N SER A 75 -8.34 10.17 -1.23
CA SER A 75 -8.74 10.98 -2.38
C SER A 75 -7.56 11.37 -3.27
N LEU A 76 -6.44 11.81 -2.68
CA LEU A 76 -5.23 12.18 -3.42
C LEU A 76 -4.64 11.00 -4.18
N ASN A 77 -4.53 9.83 -3.52
CA ASN A 77 -3.86 8.68 -4.11
C ASN A 77 -4.73 7.94 -5.13
N LEU A 78 -6.05 7.86 -4.95
CA LEU A 78 -6.95 7.29 -5.97
C LEU A 78 -6.98 8.11 -7.26
N LYS A 79 -6.86 9.43 -7.18
CA LYS A 79 -6.84 10.31 -8.36
C LYS A 79 -5.50 10.25 -9.11
N ARG A 80 -4.38 10.09 -8.40
CA ARG A 80 -3.04 10.12 -8.97
C ARG A 80 -2.57 8.76 -9.49
N ARG A 81 -3.04 7.66 -8.90
CA ARG A 81 -2.59 6.30 -9.21
C ARG A 81 -3.68 5.53 -9.92
N HIS A 82 -3.36 4.94 -11.05
CA HIS A 82 -4.23 4.00 -11.74
C HIS A 82 -4.18 2.61 -11.08
N LEU A 83 -4.59 2.55 -9.81
CA LEU A 83 -4.60 1.29 -9.06
C LEU A 83 -5.62 0.31 -9.65
N SER A 84 -5.20 -0.94 -9.85
CA SER A 84 -6.10 -2.03 -10.20
C SER A 84 -7.09 -2.31 -9.06
N GLU A 85 -8.15 -3.07 -9.33
CA GLU A 85 -9.11 -3.49 -8.30
C GLU A 85 -8.40 -4.27 -7.17
N SER A 86 -7.46 -5.16 -7.51
CA SER A 86 -6.67 -5.90 -6.53
C SER A 86 -5.88 -4.99 -5.60
N GLN A 87 -5.19 -4.00 -6.15
CA GLN A 87 -4.42 -3.03 -5.36
C GLN A 87 -5.32 -2.18 -4.46
N ARG A 88 -6.47 -1.72 -4.98
CA ARG A 88 -7.46 -0.98 -4.18
C ARG A 88 -8.04 -1.83 -3.05
N ALA A 89 -8.26 -3.13 -3.28
CA ALA A 89 -8.75 -4.04 -2.25
C ALA A 89 -7.72 -4.24 -1.13
N MET A 90 -6.42 -4.34 -1.44
CA MET A 90 -5.35 -4.38 -0.44
C MET A 90 -5.33 -3.12 0.41
N VAL A 91 -5.43 -1.94 -0.23
CA VAL A 91 -5.54 -0.67 0.52
C VAL A 91 -6.79 -0.65 1.40
N ALA A 92 -7.94 -1.12 0.89
CA ALA A 92 -9.19 -1.16 1.67
C ALA A 92 -9.09 -2.08 2.89
N ALA A 93 -8.42 -3.23 2.78
CA ALA A 93 -8.14 -4.12 3.90
C ALA A 93 -7.29 -3.42 4.96
N ARG A 94 -6.24 -2.71 4.58
CA ARG A 94 -5.41 -1.92 5.50
C ARG A 94 -6.19 -0.81 6.17
N VAL A 95 -7.04 -0.08 5.43
CA VAL A 95 -7.92 0.95 5.99
C VAL A 95 -8.86 0.36 7.05
N ALA A 96 -9.48 -0.79 6.77
CA ALA A 96 -10.37 -1.46 7.74
C ALA A 96 -9.60 -1.95 8.98
N ASN A 97 -8.33 -2.33 8.83
CA ASN A 97 -7.48 -2.87 9.90
C ASN A 97 -6.68 -1.82 10.67
N LEU A 98 -6.68 -0.55 10.23
CA LEU A 98 -5.91 0.54 10.87
C LEU A 98 -6.12 0.67 12.39
N LYS A 99 -7.26 0.19 12.92
CA LYS A 99 -7.55 0.16 14.36
C LYS A 99 -7.35 -1.17 15.04
N GLN A 100 -7.35 -2.29 14.30
CA GLN A 100 -7.19 -3.63 14.90
C GLN A 100 -5.71 -3.95 15.17
N GLY A 101 -4.82 -3.47 14.34
CA GLY A 101 -3.38 -3.52 14.57
C GLY A 101 -2.92 -2.22 15.22
N ARG A 102 -3.03 -2.09 16.54
CA ARG A 102 -2.33 -1.03 17.26
C ARG A 102 -0.83 -1.25 17.08
N PRO A 103 -0.15 -0.59 16.12
CA PRO A 103 1.30 -0.58 16.15
C PRO A 103 1.66 0.15 17.43
N ASP A 104 2.67 -0.33 18.08
CA ASP A 104 3.35 0.19 19.24
C ASP A 104 2.87 1.57 19.74
N LYS A 105 2.77 1.72 21.07
CA LYS A 105 2.28 2.90 21.82
C LYS A 105 2.92 4.26 21.44
N SER A 106 3.79 4.29 20.46
CA SER A 106 4.51 5.47 19.98
C SER A 106 3.85 6.19 18.79
N ALA A 107 2.87 5.59 18.11
CA ALA A 107 2.16 6.27 17.02
C ALA A 107 1.07 7.17 17.61
N ASN A 108 1.19 8.47 17.44
CA ASN A 108 0.19 9.50 17.74
C ASN A 108 -1.02 9.37 16.79
N TRP A 109 -1.72 8.23 16.87
CA TRP A 109 -3.01 8.08 16.22
C TRP A 109 -4.04 8.82 17.08
N PRO A 110 -4.82 9.77 16.56
CA PRO A 110 -5.88 10.38 17.34
C PRO A 110 -6.83 9.27 17.79
N VAL A 111 -6.94 9.10 19.10
CA VAL A 111 -7.81 8.09 19.76
C VAL A 111 -9.28 8.25 19.35
N SER A 112 -9.61 9.39 18.73
CA SER A 112 -10.94 9.80 18.30
C SER A 112 -11.31 9.47 16.84
N ALA A 113 -10.35 9.02 15.99
CA ALA A 113 -10.71 8.68 14.62
C ALA A 113 -11.65 7.45 14.61
N PRO A 114 -12.85 7.51 14.02
CA PRO A 114 -13.78 6.40 14.00
C PRO A 114 -13.20 5.19 13.28
N ALA A 115 -13.45 3.96 13.80
CA ALA A 115 -13.05 2.75 13.12
C ALA A 115 -13.75 2.69 11.76
N VAL A 116 -12.99 2.51 10.68
CA VAL A 116 -13.55 2.29 9.37
C VAL A 116 -13.94 0.82 9.26
N SER A 117 -15.22 0.53 9.04
CA SER A 117 -15.70 -0.84 8.82
C SER A 117 -15.32 -1.33 7.42
N GLN A 118 -15.29 -2.65 7.21
CA GLN A 118 -15.06 -3.23 5.87
C GLN A 118 -15.99 -2.66 4.79
N PRO A 119 -17.34 -2.51 5.01
CA PRO A 119 -18.21 -1.87 4.03
C PRO A 119 -17.80 -0.42 3.69
N GLN A 120 -17.42 0.35 4.71
CA GLN A 120 -16.96 1.74 4.50
C GLN A 120 -15.65 1.78 3.73
N ALA A 121 -14.66 0.95 4.08
CA ALA A 121 -13.40 0.84 3.35
C ALA A 121 -13.62 0.40 1.90
N ALA A 122 -14.52 -0.57 1.67
CA ALA A 122 -14.91 -1.01 0.33
C ALA A 122 -15.49 0.14 -0.50
N GLN A 123 -16.37 0.93 0.09
CA GLN A 123 -16.95 2.11 -0.56
C GLN A 123 -15.89 3.18 -0.86
N MET A 124 -15.03 3.51 0.09
CA MET A 124 -13.96 4.51 -0.07
C MET A 124 -13.02 4.17 -1.22
N LEU A 125 -12.69 2.89 -1.38
CA LEU A 125 -11.76 2.40 -2.41
C LEU A 125 -12.45 1.91 -3.69
N ASN A 126 -13.78 2.00 -3.78
CA ASN A 126 -14.59 1.54 -4.91
C ASN A 126 -14.27 0.06 -5.28
N VAL A 127 -14.40 -0.82 -4.31
CA VAL A 127 -14.24 -2.27 -4.43
C VAL A 127 -15.39 -2.99 -3.72
N SER A 128 -15.56 -4.30 -3.97
CA SER A 128 -16.55 -5.09 -3.24
C SER A 128 -16.05 -5.47 -1.84
N GLU A 129 -16.97 -5.63 -0.87
CA GLU A 129 -16.62 -6.17 0.46
C GLU A 129 -15.97 -7.57 0.35
N ARG A 130 -16.36 -8.35 -0.66
CA ARG A 130 -15.75 -9.65 -0.93
C ARG A 130 -14.27 -9.50 -1.30
N SER A 131 -13.92 -8.47 -2.07
CA SER A 131 -12.53 -8.15 -2.42
C SER A 131 -11.75 -7.72 -1.18
N VAL A 132 -12.36 -6.93 -0.29
CA VAL A 132 -11.72 -6.53 0.99
C VAL A 132 -11.42 -7.75 1.85
N ARG A 133 -12.40 -8.66 2.06
CA ARG A 133 -12.19 -9.89 2.84
C ARG A 133 -11.12 -10.81 2.25
N ARG A 134 -11.01 -10.89 0.92
CA ARG A 134 -9.93 -11.62 0.26
C ARG A 134 -8.57 -10.99 0.52
N ALA A 135 -8.49 -9.66 0.45
CA ALA A 135 -7.26 -8.93 0.73
C ALA A 135 -6.82 -9.10 2.20
N GLU A 136 -7.75 -9.06 3.16
CA GLU A 136 -7.45 -9.35 4.56
C GLU A 136 -6.94 -10.78 4.77
N LYS A 137 -7.51 -11.77 4.05
CA LYS A 137 -7.02 -13.13 4.10
C LYS A 137 -5.56 -13.22 3.62
N ILE A 138 -5.24 -12.55 2.51
CA ILE A 138 -3.87 -12.51 1.98
C ILE A 138 -2.91 -11.87 2.99
N GLU A 139 -3.28 -10.72 3.57
CA GLU A 139 -2.45 -10.02 4.57
C GLU A 139 -2.18 -10.86 5.83
N ARG A 140 -3.08 -11.78 6.18
CA ARG A 140 -2.97 -12.64 7.36
C ARG A 140 -2.24 -13.95 7.11
N GLU A 141 -2.42 -14.55 5.92
CA GLU A 141 -2.07 -15.95 5.65
C GLU A 141 -0.95 -16.11 4.60
N ALA A 142 -0.72 -15.09 3.76
CA ALA A 142 0.32 -15.17 2.75
C ALA A 142 1.67 -14.64 3.26
N ILE A 143 2.75 -15.15 2.67
CA ILE A 143 4.07 -14.57 2.88
C ILE A 143 4.13 -13.14 2.32
N PRO A 144 5.03 -12.27 2.84
CA PRO A 144 5.13 -10.87 2.40
C PRO A 144 5.33 -10.70 0.89
N GLU A 145 6.02 -11.63 0.24
CA GLU A 145 6.32 -11.61 -1.19
C GLU A 145 5.06 -11.76 -2.05
N VAL A 146 4.09 -12.56 -1.62
CA VAL A 146 2.77 -12.70 -2.28
C VAL A 146 2.00 -11.39 -2.18
N THR A 147 1.97 -10.77 -1.00
CA THR A 147 1.35 -9.46 -0.78
C THR A 147 1.97 -8.40 -1.70
N GLN A 148 3.30 -8.34 -1.77
CA GLN A 148 4.02 -7.42 -2.65
C GLN A 148 3.73 -7.69 -4.14
N ALA A 149 3.61 -8.95 -4.55
CA ALA A 149 3.27 -9.30 -5.94
C ALA A 149 1.86 -8.81 -6.34
N VAL A 150 0.89 -8.86 -5.42
CA VAL A 150 -0.44 -8.25 -5.63
C VAL A 150 -0.33 -6.73 -5.74
N GLU A 151 0.45 -6.09 -4.88
CA GLU A 151 0.67 -4.64 -4.89
C GLU A 151 1.36 -4.14 -6.16
N ARG A 152 2.25 -4.94 -6.73
CA ARG A 152 2.90 -4.67 -8.02
C ARG A 152 2.02 -5.02 -9.22
N GLY A 153 0.84 -5.61 -8.99
CA GLY A 153 -0.06 -6.05 -10.06
C GLY A 153 0.41 -7.29 -10.82
N GLN A 154 1.40 -8.01 -10.30
CA GLN A 154 1.95 -9.24 -10.89
C GLN A 154 1.01 -10.43 -10.66
N VAL A 155 0.31 -10.44 -9.51
CA VAL A 155 -0.62 -11.49 -9.11
C VAL A 155 -2.00 -10.86 -8.87
N SER A 156 -3.07 -11.51 -9.37
CA SER A 156 -4.44 -11.08 -9.08
C SER A 156 -4.83 -11.44 -7.64
N LEU A 157 -5.79 -10.69 -7.07
CA LEU A 157 -6.34 -10.98 -5.75
C LEU A 157 -6.88 -12.42 -5.63
N HIS A 158 -7.47 -12.94 -6.70
CA HIS A 158 -7.99 -14.31 -6.72
C HIS A 158 -6.86 -15.35 -6.64
N ALA A 159 -5.82 -15.20 -7.45
CA ALA A 159 -4.67 -16.09 -7.44
C ALA A 159 -3.91 -16.03 -6.09
N ALA A 160 -3.74 -14.82 -5.55
CA ALA A 160 -3.07 -14.64 -4.26
C ALA A 160 -3.78 -15.33 -3.09
N VAL A 161 -5.12 -15.36 -3.06
CA VAL A 161 -5.88 -16.13 -2.06
C VAL A 161 -5.57 -17.62 -2.15
N GLN A 162 -5.46 -18.14 -3.37
CA GLN A 162 -5.15 -19.57 -3.58
C GLN A 162 -3.70 -19.90 -3.21
N ILE A 163 -2.76 -18.98 -3.51
CA ILE A 163 -1.35 -19.11 -3.10
C ILE A 163 -1.25 -19.09 -1.56
N ALA A 164 -1.98 -18.20 -0.89
CA ALA A 164 -1.97 -18.10 0.57
C ALA A 164 -2.47 -19.36 1.30
N GLU A 165 -3.20 -20.25 0.62
CA GLU A 165 -3.65 -21.54 1.14
C GLU A 165 -2.59 -22.66 1.06
N LEU A 166 -1.45 -22.39 0.40
CA LEU A 166 -0.36 -23.34 0.24
C LEU A 166 0.70 -23.20 1.36
N PRO A 167 1.53 -24.23 1.61
CA PRO A 167 2.69 -24.12 2.49
C PRO A 167 3.63 -22.97 2.07
N GLU A 168 4.31 -22.36 3.05
CA GLU A 168 5.16 -21.17 2.81
C GLU A 168 6.25 -21.44 1.74
N GLU A 169 6.87 -22.63 1.77
CA GLU A 169 7.90 -23.01 0.80
C GLU A 169 7.36 -23.03 -0.64
N VAL A 170 6.10 -23.46 -0.81
CA VAL A 170 5.44 -23.47 -2.14
C VAL A 170 5.05 -22.06 -2.57
N GLN A 171 4.65 -21.20 -1.62
CA GLN A 171 4.38 -19.81 -1.90
C GLN A 171 5.64 -19.09 -2.42
N GLU A 172 6.80 -19.33 -1.78
CA GLU A 172 8.10 -18.79 -2.19
C GLU A 172 8.46 -19.23 -3.62
N GLU A 173 8.37 -20.52 -3.93
CA GLU A 173 8.66 -21.08 -5.27
C GLU A 173 7.77 -20.42 -6.34
N ILE A 174 6.47 -20.30 -6.08
CA ILE A 174 5.53 -19.65 -7.02
C ILE A 174 5.91 -18.20 -7.27
N ILE A 175 6.25 -17.46 -6.23
CA ILE A 175 6.58 -16.03 -6.37
C ILE A 175 7.91 -15.83 -7.09
N GLU A 176 8.91 -16.68 -6.86
CA GLU A 176 10.16 -16.65 -7.62
C GLU A 176 9.91 -16.86 -9.12
N GLU A 177 9.08 -17.83 -9.50
CA GLU A 177 8.70 -18.05 -10.89
C GLU A 177 7.94 -16.85 -11.50
N VAL A 178 7.02 -16.24 -10.75
CA VAL A 178 6.29 -15.03 -11.19
C VAL A 178 7.27 -13.87 -11.43
N GLN A 179 8.25 -13.69 -10.56
CA GLN A 179 9.27 -12.64 -10.69
C GLN A 179 10.21 -12.87 -11.88
N GLN A 180 10.46 -14.12 -12.24
CA GLN A 180 11.23 -14.52 -13.43
C GLN A 180 10.42 -14.40 -14.72
N GLY A 181 9.15 -13.97 -14.66
CA GLY A 181 8.28 -13.79 -15.82
C GLY A 181 7.62 -15.07 -16.34
N ALA A 182 7.62 -16.14 -15.56
CA ALA A 182 6.91 -17.36 -15.90
C ALA A 182 5.40 -17.13 -15.97
N LYS A 183 4.80 -17.33 -17.15
CA LYS A 183 3.35 -17.25 -17.38
C LYS A 183 2.70 -18.62 -17.16
N ARG A 184 2.81 -19.19 -15.98
CA ARG A 184 2.06 -20.41 -15.65
C ARG A 184 0.64 -20.06 -15.20
N ARG A 185 -0.32 -20.95 -15.49
CA ARG A 185 -1.68 -20.85 -14.92
C ARG A 185 -1.65 -21.42 -13.52
N PHE A 186 -2.43 -20.87 -12.62
CA PHE A 186 -2.51 -21.33 -11.23
C PHE A 186 -2.86 -22.84 -11.11
N SER A 187 -3.64 -23.38 -12.09
CA SER A 187 -3.92 -24.82 -12.17
C SER A 187 -2.68 -25.70 -12.19
N ASP A 188 -1.53 -25.17 -12.61
CA ASP A 188 -0.28 -25.91 -12.74
C ASP A 188 0.42 -26.06 -11.38
N TYR A 189 0.12 -25.19 -10.41
CA TYR A 189 0.65 -25.23 -9.04
C TYR A 189 -0.19 -26.09 -8.08
N SER A 190 -1.48 -26.21 -8.32
CA SER A 190 -2.36 -27.07 -7.49
C SER A 190 -2.01 -28.56 -7.59
N ALA A 191 -1.27 -28.95 -8.64
CA ALA A 191 -0.77 -30.31 -8.82
C ALA A 191 0.52 -30.60 -8.02
N VAL A 192 1.23 -29.58 -7.54
CA VAL A 192 2.48 -29.72 -6.76
C VAL A 192 2.18 -29.88 -5.27
N ALA A 193 1.00 -29.46 -4.81
CA ALA A 193 0.58 -29.50 -3.40
C ALA A 193 -0.21 -30.77 -3.03
N ALA A 194 -0.37 -31.72 -3.92
CA ALA A 194 -1.05 -33.02 -3.70
C ALA A 194 -0.03 -34.16 -3.62
#